data_ef134b1686c4f94edb0fd78c51dc23dd
#
_entry.id   ef134b1686c4f94edb0fd78c51dc23dd
#
_cell.length_a   1.000
_cell.length_b   1.000
_cell.length_c   1.000
_cell.angle_alpha   90.00
_cell.angle_beta   90.00
_cell.angle_gamma   90.00
#
_symmetry.space_group_name_H-M   'P 1'
#
loop_
_entity.id
_entity.type
_entity.pdbx_description
1 polymer ?
#
loop_
_entity_poly.entity_id
_entity_poly.type
_entity_poly.pdbx_seq_one_letter_code
_entity_poly.pdbx_strand_id
1 'polypeptide(L)'
;MYYIDRLHHLISDIWIYTLSAAYARREGFDIELYTDSLGALLLSKAPYTKIHTDLDNISNDIHPRFWACGKVYALEAAGDNTIHIDGDVFIKDAKLLDVGKTDFIVQNEESSNYAENGEANLIDKDFASFL
;
A
#
# COMPACT_ATOMS: atom_id res chain seq x y z
N MET A 1 -22.71 -8.07 -14.23
CA MET A 1 -21.35 -8.56 -14.47
C MET A 1 -20.29 -7.79 -13.65
N TYR A 2 -20.42 -6.49 -13.44
CA TYR A 2 -19.44 -5.69 -12.66
C TYR A 2 -19.29 -6.03 -11.16
N TYR A 3 -20.30 -6.58 -10.49
CA TYR A 3 -20.24 -6.90 -9.07
C TYR A 3 -19.38 -8.13 -8.73
N ILE A 4 -19.34 -9.10 -9.62
CA ILE A 4 -18.58 -10.33 -9.40
C ILE A 4 -17.08 -10.04 -9.51
N ASP A 5 -16.67 -9.22 -10.46
CA ASP A 5 -15.27 -8.85 -10.66
C ASP A 5 -14.70 -8.09 -9.44
N ARG A 6 -15.46 -7.15 -8.88
CA ARG A 6 -15.03 -6.42 -7.66
C ARG A 6 -14.86 -7.33 -6.44
N LEU A 7 -15.75 -8.31 -6.27
CA LEU A 7 -15.65 -9.26 -5.16
C LEU A 7 -14.42 -10.16 -5.31
N HIS A 8 -14.11 -10.60 -6.53
CA HIS A 8 -12.89 -11.38 -6.79
C HIS A 8 -11.63 -10.57 -6.49
N HIS A 9 -11.55 -9.32 -6.90
CA HIS A 9 -10.43 -8.43 -6.57
C HIS A 9 -10.30 -8.26 -5.05
N LEU A 10 -11.38 -7.96 -4.35
CA LEU A 10 -11.35 -7.80 -2.89
C LEU A 10 -10.86 -9.05 -2.18
N ILE A 11 -11.32 -10.24 -2.58
CA ILE A 11 -10.86 -11.51 -2.00
C ILE A 11 -9.38 -11.73 -2.29
N SER A 12 -8.94 -11.45 -3.53
CA SER A 12 -7.53 -11.56 -3.90
C SER A 12 -6.66 -10.62 -3.08
N ASP A 13 -7.07 -9.39 -2.89
CA ASP A 13 -6.35 -8.39 -2.10
C ASP A 13 -6.21 -8.83 -0.64
N ILE A 14 -7.28 -9.34 -0.02
CA ILE A 14 -7.24 -9.87 1.34
C ILE A 14 -6.21 -10.99 1.46
N TRP A 15 -6.17 -11.92 0.51
CA TRP A 15 -5.20 -13.01 0.50
C TRP A 15 -3.77 -12.51 0.30
N ILE A 16 -3.57 -11.60 -0.64
CA ILE A 16 -2.26 -11.00 -0.94
C ILE A 16 -1.72 -10.28 0.29
N TYR A 17 -2.50 -9.42 0.92
CA TYR A 17 -2.10 -8.67 2.11
C TYR A 17 -1.85 -9.59 3.31
N THR A 18 -2.66 -10.62 3.49
CA THR A 18 -2.46 -11.63 4.55
C THR A 18 -1.16 -12.39 4.34
N LEU A 19 -0.86 -12.81 3.11
CA LEU A 19 0.37 -13.52 2.77
C LEU A 19 1.60 -12.60 2.90
N SER A 20 1.52 -11.37 2.43
CA SER A 20 2.59 -10.38 2.59
C SER A 20 2.97 -10.21 4.06
N ALA A 21 1.98 -9.97 4.92
CA ALA A 21 2.18 -9.87 6.36
C ALA A 21 2.77 -11.16 6.96
N ALA A 22 2.31 -12.34 6.53
CA ALA A 22 2.83 -13.62 7.00
C ALA A 22 4.29 -13.85 6.62
N TYR A 23 4.70 -13.46 5.41
CA TYR A 23 6.11 -13.52 4.99
C TYR A 23 6.97 -12.60 5.84
N ALA A 24 6.57 -11.35 6.04
CA ALA A 24 7.31 -10.40 6.86
C ALA A 24 7.41 -10.84 8.33
N ARG A 25 6.34 -11.37 8.91
CA ARG A 25 6.34 -11.94 10.27
C ARG A 25 7.30 -13.13 10.39
N ARG A 26 7.34 -14.01 9.39
CA ARG A 26 8.28 -15.13 9.36
C ARG A 26 9.74 -14.67 9.39
N GLU A 27 10.05 -13.57 8.75
CA GLU A 27 11.39 -12.97 8.75
C GLU A 27 11.70 -12.14 10.02
N GLY A 28 10.78 -12.10 10.99
CA GLY A 28 10.98 -11.49 12.30
C GLY A 28 10.54 -10.01 12.39
N PHE A 29 9.87 -9.47 11.38
CA PHE A 29 9.36 -8.10 11.44
C PHE A 29 8.09 -8.00 12.26
N ASP A 30 7.94 -6.91 13.00
CA ASP A 30 6.66 -6.47 13.53
C ASP A 30 5.93 -5.68 12.44
N ILE A 31 4.79 -6.20 12.01
CA ILE A 31 4.01 -5.63 10.92
C ILE A 31 2.75 -4.99 11.46
N GLU A 32 2.64 -3.69 11.25
CA GLU A 32 1.44 -2.93 11.58
C GLU A 32 0.68 -2.58 10.29
N LEU A 33 -0.64 -2.65 10.35
CA LEU A 33 -1.52 -2.26 9.25
C LEU A 33 -2.15 -0.90 9.55
N TYR A 34 -2.04 0.02 8.62
CA TYR A 34 -2.76 1.30 8.61
C TYR A 34 -3.85 1.23 7.54
N THR A 35 -5.11 1.35 7.96
CA THR A 35 -6.26 1.15 7.10
C THR A 35 -7.46 1.95 7.61
N ASP A 36 -8.62 1.78 6.99
CA ASP A 36 -9.91 2.22 7.50
C ASP A 36 -10.60 1.13 8.33
N SER A 37 -11.73 1.44 8.94
CA SER A 37 -12.52 0.50 9.76
C SER A 37 -12.96 -0.73 8.97
N LEU A 38 -13.24 -0.61 7.67
CA LEU A 38 -13.61 -1.74 6.83
C LEU A 38 -12.43 -2.66 6.58
N GLY A 39 -11.28 -2.12 6.22
CA GLY A 39 -10.04 -2.89 6.06
C GLY A 39 -9.61 -3.58 7.34
N ALA A 40 -9.75 -2.90 8.50
CA ALA A 40 -9.48 -3.49 9.80
C ALA A 40 -10.38 -4.71 10.10
N LEU A 41 -11.67 -4.63 9.73
CA LEU A 41 -12.59 -5.75 9.87
C LEU A 41 -12.19 -6.93 8.97
N LEU A 42 -11.92 -6.65 7.69
CA LEU A 42 -11.59 -7.68 6.69
C LEU A 42 -10.27 -8.39 6.99
N LEU A 43 -9.28 -7.65 7.49
CA LEU A 43 -7.94 -8.16 7.79
C LEU A 43 -7.72 -8.49 9.28
N SER A 44 -8.79 -8.51 10.08
CA SER A 44 -8.73 -8.75 11.53
C SER A 44 -8.11 -10.08 11.95
N LYS A 45 -8.03 -11.06 11.05
CA LYS A 45 -7.41 -12.38 11.26
C LYS A 45 -6.06 -12.54 10.58
N ALA A 46 -5.62 -11.55 9.82
CA ALA A 46 -4.31 -11.54 9.22
C ALA A 46 -3.23 -11.33 10.30
N PRO A 47 -1.99 -11.77 10.06
CA PRO A 47 -0.95 -11.82 11.10
C PRO A 47 -0.26 -10.45 11.34
N TYR A 48 -1.04 -9.38 11.37
CA TYR A 48 -0.57 -8.06 11.78
C TYR A 48 -0.38 -8.01 13.29
N THR A 49 0.67 -7.36 13.76
CA THR A 49 0.94 -7.13 15.19
C THR A 49 -0.06 -6.12 15.75
N LYS A 50 -0.42 -5.14 14.93
CA LYS A 50 -1.37 -4.08 15.28
C LYS A 50 -2.10 -3.61 14.03
N ILE A 51 -3.35 -3.22 14.20
CA ILE A 51 -4.17 -2.62 13.13
C ILE A 51 -4.65 -1.26 13.61
N HIS A 52 -4.38 -0.25 12.79
CA HIS A 52 -4.75 1.13 13.01
C HIS A 52 -5.82 1.54 12.01
N THR A 53 -6.75 2.39 12.42
CA THR A 53 -7.85 2.88 11.58
C THR A 53 -7.74 4.37 11.26
N ASP A 54 -6.51 4.88 11.22
CA ASP A 54 -6.23 6.29 10.98
C ASP A 54 -6.75 6.79 9.63
N LEU A 55 -6.89 5.88 8.66
CA LEU A 55 -7.41 6.21 7.34
C LEU A 55 -8.91 6.56 7.34
N ASP A 56 -9.65 6.29 8.42
CA ASP A 56 -11.01 6.79 8.59
C ASP A 56 -11.08 8.32 8.61
N ASN A 57 -9.95 8.97 8.94
CA ASN A 57 -9.83 10.42 9.01
C ASN A 57 -9.49 11.07 7.65
N ILE A 58 -9.27 10.26 6.61
CA ILE A 58 -9.02 10.80 5.27
C ILE A 58 -10.29 11.49 4.78
N SER A 59 -10.14 12.76 4.39
CA SER A 59 -11.23 13.54 3.86
C SER A 59 -11.87 12.84 2.64
N ASN A 60 -13.21 12.74 2.65
CA ASN A 60 -13.97 12.27 1.50
C ASN A 60 -13.83 13.20 0.28
N ASP A 61 -13.23 14.38 0.47
CA ASP A 61 -12.98 15.36 -0.59
C ASP A 61 -11.75 15.01 -1.44
N ILE A 62 -10.96 14.01 -1.01
CA ILE A 62 -9.84 13.52 -1.82
C ILE A 62 -10.38 12.78 -3.03
N HIS A 63 -10.08 13.32 -4.20
CA HIS A 63 -10.51 12.72 -5.45
C HIS A 63 -9.93 11.31 -5.60
N PRO A 64 -10.72 10.30 -6.07
CA PRO A 64 -10.26 8.90 -6.20
C PRO A 64 -8.97 8.69 -7.02
N ARG A 65 -8.61 9.63 -7.90
CA ARG A 65 -7.33 9.61 -8.63
C ARG A 65 -6.10 9.72 -7.72
N PHE A 66 -6.27 10.30 -6.54
CA PHE A 66 -5.22 10.40 -5.52
C PHE A 66 -5.24 9.22 -4.54
N TRP A 67 -5.55 8.04 -5.04
CA TRP A 67 -5.62 6.80 -4.25
C TRP A 67 -4.37 6.55 -3.40
N ALA A 68 -3.19 6.99 -3.86
CA ALA A 68 -1.94 6.86 -3.15
C ALA A 68 -1.82 7.78 -1.91
N CYS A 69 -2.71 8.78 -1.75
CA CYS A 69 -2.70 9.65 -0.56
C CYS A 69 -2.86 8.87 0.74
N GLY A 70 -3.58 7.75 0.73
CA GLY A 70 -3.67 6.85 1.88
C GLY A 70 -2.31 6.41 2.42
N LYS A 71 -1.32 6.17 1.54
CA LYS A 71 0.05 5.82 1.93
C LYS A 71 0.75 6.98 2.66
N VAL A 72 0.52 8.22 2.22
CA VAL A 72 1.11 9.41 2.86
C VAL A 72 0.54 9.60 4.26
N TYR A 73 -0.79 9.47 4.42
CA TYR A 73 -1.43 9.53 5.73
C TYR A 73 -0.95 8.41 6.66
N ALA A 74 -0.80 7.20 6.14
CA ALA A 74 -0.28 6.06 6.90
C ALA A 74 1.16 6.31 7.38
N LEU A 75 2.02 6.86 6.52
CA LEU A 75 3.41 7.22 6.86
C LEU A 75 3.46 8.32 7.93
N GLU A 76 2.60 9.34 7.82
CA GLU A 76 2.50 10.40 8.83
C GLU A 76 2.08 9.83 10.18
N ALA A 77 1.09 8.94 10.21
CA ALA A 77 0.59 8.31 11.43
C ALA A 77 1.60 7.33 12.04
N ALA A 78 2.36 6.62 11.20
CA ALA A 78 3.38 5.67 11.65
C ALA A 78 4.61 6.37 12.27
N GLY A 79 4.92 7.60 11.84
CA GLY A 79 6.05 8.38 12.33
C GLY A 79 7.41 7.87 11.86
N ASP A 80 8.45 8.38 12.51
CA ASP A 80 9.84 8.07 12.18
C ASP A 80 10.21 6.62 12.52
N ASN A 81 11.27 6.12 11.85
CA ASN A 81 11.81 4.77 12.04
C ASN A 81 10.88 3.63 11.63
N THR A 82 10.01 3.88 10.68
CA THR A 82 9.16 2.87 10.05
C THR A 82 9.60 2.57 8.63
N ILE A 83 9.35 1.34 8.19
CA ILE A 83 9.53 0.93 6.79
C ILE A 83 8.14 0.75 6.21
N HIS A 84 7.82 1.53 5.19
CA HIS A 84 6.60 1.32 4.43
C HIS A 84 6.80 0.15 3.45
N ILE A 85 5.87 -0.79 3.48
CA ILE A 85 5.84 -1.95 2.57
C ILE A 85 4.48 -1.98 1.90
N ASP A 86 4.46 -2.03 0.58
CA ASP A 86 3.22 -2.24 -0.15
C ASP A 86 2.62 -3.62 0.16
N GLY A 87 1.31 -3.69 0.26
CA GLY A 87 0.60 -4.89 0.71
C GLY A 87 0.74 -6.13 -0.19
N ASP A 88 1.28 -5.96 -1.38
CA ASP A 88 1.56 -7.01 -2.37
C ASP A 88 3.06 -7.40 -2.45
N VAL A 89 3.89 -6.84 -1.56
CA VAL A 89 5.33 -7.17 -1.47
C VAL A 89 5.54 -8.34 -0.51
N PHE A 90 6.30 -9.34 -0.95
CA PHE A 90 6.64 -10.54 -0.17
C PHE A 90 8.11 -10.54 0.22
N ILE A 91 8.40 -10.26 1.48
CA ILE A 91 9.76 -10.31 2.02
C ILE A 91 10.13 -11.78 2.24
N LYS A 92 11.02 -12.30 1.40
CA LYS A 92 11.48 -13.70 1.47
C LYS A 92 12.74 -13.87 2.31
N ASP A 93 13.56 -12.83 2.42
CA ASP A 93 14.78 -12.83 3.22
C ASP A 93 15.03 -11.40 3.74
N ALA A 94 15.00 -11.23 5.05
CA ALA A 94 15.23 -9.95 5.72
C ALA A 94 16.60 -9.34 5.42
N LYS A 95 17.59 -10.20 5.09
CA LYS A 95 18.96 -9.74 4.78
C LYS A 95 19.05 -8.95 3.48
N LEU A 96 18.05 -9.09 2.59
CA LEU A 96 17.98 -8.31 1.36
C LEU A 96 17.54 -6.86 1.61
N LEU A 97 16.94 -6.60 2.77
CA LEU A 97 16.57 -5.26 3.19
C LEU A 97 17.77 -4.65 3.92
N ASP A 98 18.63 -3.93 3.21
CA ASP A 98 19.76 -3.20 3.83
C ASP A 98 19.27 -1.93 4.54
N VAL A 99 18.41 -2.17 5.55
CA VAL A 99 17.73 -1.14 6.33
C VAL A 99 18.77 -0.31 7.06
N GLY A 100 18.74 0.99 6.89
CA GLY A 100 19.67 1.92 7.52
C GLY A 100 20.80 2.40 6.62
N LYS A 101 20.91 1.90 5.40
CA LYS A 101 21.83 2.41 4.38
C LYS A 101 21.15 3.07 3.18
N THR A 102 19.87 2.81 3.02
CA THR A 102 19.09 3.34 1.89
C THR A 102 17.74 3.84 2.38
N ASP A 103 17.27 4.95 1.82
CA ASP A 103 15.93 5.50 2.09
C ASP A 103 14.85 4.79 1.27
N PHE A 104 15.24 4.16 0.15
CA PHE A 104 14.32 3.46 -0.76
C PHE A 104 14.90 2.11 -1.18
N ILE A 105 14.04 1.09 -1.16
CA ILE A 105 14.36 -0.24 -1.67
C ILE A 105 13.26 -0.60 -2.68
N VAL A 106 13.64 -0.86 -3.91
CA VAL A 106 12.74 -1.28 -4.98
C VAL A 106 13.17 -2.65 -5.53
N GLN A 107 12.19 -3.46 -5.88
CA GLN A 107 12.47 -4.78 -6.46
C GLN A 107 12.99 -4.68 -7.89
N ASN A 108 12.39 -3.78 -8.67
CA ASN A 108 12.76 -3.49 -10.05
C ASN A 108 12.65 -1.99 -10.29
N GLU A 109 13.48 -1.50 -11.22
CA GLU A 109 13.21 -0.21 -11.83
C GLU A 109 12.02 -0.38 -12.78
N GLU A 110 10.91 0.28 -12.50
CA GLU A 110 9.81 0.34 -13.43
C GLU A 110 10.22 1.22 -14.62
N SER A 111 10.43 0.62 -15.78
CA SER A 111 10.56 1.40 -17.01
C SER A 111 9.21 2.04 -17.29
N SER A 112 9.18 3.37 -17.38
CA SER A 112 7.96 4.16 -17.58
C SER A 112 7.38 3.98 -19.01
N ASN A 113 7.01 2.77 -19.38
CA ASN A 113 6.20 2.52 -20.57
C ASN A 113 4.75 3.04 -20.39
N TYR A 114 4.42 3.56 -19.21
CA TYR A 114 3.18 4.33 -18.98
C TYR A 114 3.05 5.53 -19.92
N ALA A 115 4.18 6.16 -20.32
CA ALA A 115 4.17 7.26 -21.27
C ALA A 115 3.74 6.83 -22.68
N GLU A 116 4.03 5.61 -23.10
CA GLU A 116 3.68 5.09 -24.42
C GLU A 116 2.19 4.69 -24.50
N ASN A 117 1.57 4.33 -23.39
CA ASN A 117 0.16 3.93 -23.32
C ASN A 117 -0.82 5.09 -23.06
N GLY A 118 -0.35 6.34 -23.05
CA GLY A 118 -1.19 7.53 -22.94
C GLY A 118 -1.69 7.86 -21.52
N GLU A 119 -1.43 7.01 -20.53
CA GLU A 119 -1.89 7.24 -19.15
C GLU A 119 -1.08 8.31 -18.42
N ALA A 120 0.23 8.41 -18.67
CA ALA A 120 1.08 9.48 -18.13
C ALA A 120 0.63 10.88 -18.61
N ASN A 121 0.10 10.97 -19.83
CA ASN A 121 -0.44 12.22 -20.35
C ASN A 121 -1.72 12.68 -19.66
N LEU A 122 -2.44 11.78 -18.97
CA LEU A 122 -3.63 12.13 -18.20
C LEU A 122 -3.25 12.73 -16.84
N ILE A 123 -2.21 12.22 -16.21
CA ILE A 123 -1.71 12.72 -14.93
C ILE A 123 -1.12 14.12 -15.11
N ASP A 124 -0.28 14.33 -16.11
CA ASP A 124 0.35 15.63 -16.39
C ASP A 124 -0.66 16.72 -16.78
N LYS A 125 -1.68 16.38 -17.55
CA LYS A 125 -2.72 17.34 -17.95
C LYS A 125 -3.62 17.76 -16.79
N ASP A 126 -3.94 16.83 -15.91
CA ASP A 126 -4.77 17.11 -14.75
C ASP A 126 -3.98 17.89 -13.69
N PHE A 127 -2.68 17.60 -13.50
CA PHE A 127 -1.82 18.38 -12.59
C PHE A 127 -1.62 19.82 -13.07
N ALA A 128 -1.45 20.04 -14.37
CA ALA A 128 -1.33 21.39 -14.96
C ALA A 128 -2.62 22.23 -14.84
N SER A 129 -3.77 21.60 -14.62
CA SER A 129 -5.04 22.29 -14.43
C SER A 129 -5.30 22.71 -12.96
N PHE A 130 -4.47 22.26 -12.03
CA PHE A 130 -4.56 22.58 -10.59
C PHE A 130 -3.56 23.66 -10.13
N LEU A 131 -2.64 24.07 -11.01
CA LEU A 131 -1.67 25.15 -10.78
C LEU A 131 -2.13 26.42 -11.50
#